data_834e92288730334229d6675b90cf296a
#
_entry.id   834e92288730334229d6675b90cf296a
#
_cell.length_a   1.000
_cell.length_b   1.000
_cell.length_c   1.000
_cell.angle_alpha   90.00
_cell.angle_beta   90.00
_cell.angle_gamma   90.00
#
_symmetry.space_group_name_H-M   'P 1'
#
loop_
_entity.id
_entity.type
_entity.pdbx_description
1 polymer ?
#
loop_
_entity_poly.entity_id
_entity_poly.type
_entity_poly.pdbx_seq_one_letter_code
_entity_poly.pdbx_strand_id
1 'polypeptide(L)'
;MKTSLFFSLFLLLVSFFSKAQMDDKFYQPKKEMKTLEFKNIENISLPVESDTITAVVLKPESRQIKKTILFFHGAGGNISTYQFMTKPLVEAGFQVVMIDMRGYGKSTGKPTHLNVAADGQKMFDYLLLRKDISNTKIYVYGASLGSQIATHLAKDNLSKISGLILEGGMSSFTDIAIFFKPEYKEVIEKFVVSPYSAKEDVKSLAGLPKLFIYSKNDKTVPFEHGQLIYNNAPEPKQFLEYKADHLEAISSEKDQVLKAIEKL
;
A
#
# COMPACT_ATOMS: atom_id res chain seq x y z
N MET A 1 15.86 49.01 53.80
CA MET A 1 16.31 48.70 52.42
C MET A 1 15.88 47.28 52.10
N LYS A 2 14.85 47.11 51.27
CA LYS A 2 14.33 45.80 50.82
C LYS A 2 14.79 45.62 49.37
N THR A 3 15.69 44.69 49.15
CA THR A 3 16.13 44.30 47.83
C THR A 3 15.18 43.22 47.30
N SER A 4 14.44 43.60 46.26
CA SER A 4 13.53 42.69 45.52
C SER A 4 14.35 41.89 44.52
N LEU A 5 14.34 40.56 44.68
CA LEU A 5 14.95 39.62 43.72
C LEU A 5 13.89 39.30 42.63
N PHE A 6 14.10 39.87 41.46
CA PHE A 6 13.33 39.46 40.25
C PHE A 6 13.88 38.13 39.76
N PHE A 7 13.12 37.06 39.95
CA PHE A 7 13.35 35.75 39.30
C PHE A 7 12.74 35.78 37.92
N SER A 8 13.59 36.01 36.92
CA SER A 8 13.18 35.90 35.49
C SER A 8 13.11 34.42 35.15
N LEU A 9 11.88 33.92 35.13
CA LEU A 9 11.57 32.56 34.61
C LEU A 9 11.69 32.59 33.08
N PHE A 10 12.85 32.17 32.58
CA PHE A 10 13.09 31.96 31.15
C PHE A 10 12.37 30.67 30.76
N LEU A 11 11.13 30.80 30.30
CA LEU A 11 10.41 29.68 29.67
C LEU A 11 11.12 29.36 28.35
N LEU A 12 11.97 28.33 28.36
CA LEU A 12 12.45 27.68 27.17
C LEU A 12 11.23 27.01 26.50
N LEU A 13 10.61 27.69 25.56
CA LEU A 13 9.74 27.10 24.56
C LEU A 13 10.62 26.22 23.66
N VAL A 14 10.83 24.97 24.08
CA VAL A 14 11.29 23.93 23.20
C VAL A 14 10.13 23.64 22.27
N SER A 15 10.09 24.36 21.16
CA SER A 15 9.24 24.00 20.02
C SER A 15 9.76 22.65 19.53
N PHE A 16 9.08 21.58 19.95
CA PHE A 16 9.16 20.31 19.25
C PHE A 16 8.61 20.56 17.84
N PHE A 17 9.49 20.81 16.90
CA PHE A 17 9.16 20.66 15.49
C PHE A 17 8.90 19.17 15.29
N SER A 18 7.69 18.73 15.55
CA SER A 18 7.25 17.43 15.11
C SER A 18 7.37 17.45 13.58
N LYS A 19 8.21 16.57 13.04
CA LYS A 19 8.27 16.39 11.58
C LYS A 19 6.86 15.98 11.16
N ALA A 20 6.17 16.87 10.48
CA ALA A 20 4.80 16.64 10.05
C ALA A 20 4.83 15.54 8.97
N GLN A 21 4.16 14.42 9.20
CA GLN A 21 4.03 13.36 8.20
C GLN A 21 3.14 13.80 7.04
N MET A 22 2.38 14.88 7.20
CA MET A 22 1.43 15.43 6.23
C MET A 22 0.43 14.38 5.72
N ASP A 23 0.03 13.44 6.60
CA ASP A 23 -0.86 12.32 6.27
C ASP A 23 -2.12 12.77 5.52
N ASP A 24 -2.71 13.90 5.91
CA ASP A 24 -3.90 14.48 5.30
C ASP A 24 -3.73 14.85 3.81
N LYS A 25 -2.50 14.94 3.31
CA LYS A 25 -2.19 15.23 1.91
C LYS A 25 -2.11 13.96 1.05
N PHE A 26 -1.86 12.81 1.67
CA PHE A 26 -1.68 11.54 0.95
C PHE A 26 -2.92 10.67 0.93
N TYR A 27 -3.80 10.78 1.93
CA TYR A 27 -4.98 9.93 2.07
C TYR A 27 -6.25 10.69 1.70
N GLN A 28 -7.04 10.11 0.77
CA GLN A 28 -8.29 10.68 0.27
C GLN A 28 -9.43 9.66 0.42
N PRO A 29 -9.79 9.32 1.68
CA PRO A 29 -10.76 8.27 1.95
C PRO A 29 -12.17 8.64 1.48
N LYS A 30 -12.86 7.69 0.85
CA LYS A 30 -14.29 7.76 0.58
C LYS A 30 -15.02 6.69 1.37
N LYS A 31 -16.07 7.08 2.10
CA LYS A 31 -16.92 6.17 2.87
C LYS A 31 -17.95 5.49 1.98
N GLU A 32 -18.43 6.18 0.96
CA GLU A 32 -19.42 5.68 0.03
C GLU A 32 -18.88 4.51 -0.79
N MET A 33 -19.55 3.38 -0.70
CA MET A 33 -19.18 2.14 -1.38
C MET A 33 -20.06 1.92 -2.61
N LYS A 34 -19.44 1.56 -3.73
CA LYS A 34 -20.16 0.96 -4.86
C LYS A 34 -20.46 -0.51 -4.55
N THR A 35 -21.45 -1.08 -5.23
CA THR A 35 -21.71 -2.52 -5.17
C THR A 35 -20.48 -3.29 -5.66
N LEU A 36 -20.07 -4.30 -4.90
CA LEU A 36 -19.01 -5.22 -5.31
C LEU A 36 -19.61 -6.30 -6.23
N GLU A 37 -19.07 -6.42 -7.43
CA GLU A 37 -19.55 -7.31 -8.48
C GLU A 37 -18.86 -8.68 -8.47
N PHE A 38 -18.97 -9.39 -7.34
CA PHE A 38 -18.39 -10.73 -7.17
C PHE A 38 -19.46 -11.70 -6.65
N LYS A 39 -19.37 -12.97 -7.05
CA LYS A 39 -20.33 -14.00 -6.62
C LYS A 39 -20.10 -14.43 -5.17
N ASN A 40 -18.85 -14.60 -4.77
CA ASN A 40 -18.46 -15.14 -3.47
C ASN A 40 -17.67 -14.09 -2.69
N ILE A 41 -18.35 -13.38 -1.79
CA ILE A 41 -17.77 -12.32 -0.94
C ILE A 41 -17.92 -12.72 0.52
N GLU A 42 -16.85 -12.70 1.25
CA GLU A 42 -16.85 -12.82 2.72
C GLU A 42 -16.31 -11.52 3.32
N ASN A 43 -17.04 -10.94 4.26
CA ASN A 43 -16.62 -9.71 4.94
C ASN A 43 -15.81 -10.06 6.20
N ILE A 44 -14.74 -9.31 6.42
CA ILE A 44 -13.93 -9.33 7.63
C ILE A 44 -14.07 -7.99 8.33
N SER A 45 -14.24 -8.02 9.66
CA SER A 45 -14.17 -6.85 10.53
C SER A 45 -13.17 -7.17 11.65
N LEU A 46 -12.04 -6.50 11.66
CA LEU A 46 -10.96 -6.69 12.62
C LEU A 46 -10.90 -5.50 13.56
N PRO A 47 -11.21 -5.67 14.87
CA PRO A 47 -11.00 -4.63 15.87
C PRO A 47 -9.51 -4.30 16.01
N VAL A 48 -9.17 -3.02 15.98
CA VAL A 48 -7.81 -2.51 16.14
C VAL A 48 -7.85 -1.26 17.02
N GLU A 49 -7.44 -1.41 18.27
CA GLU A 49 -7.55 -0.35 19.29
C GLU A 49 -9.01 0.12 19.47
N SER A 50 -9.29 1.41 19.22
CA SER A 50 -10.63 1.99 19.25
C SER A 50 -11.35 1.91 17.89
N ASP A 51 -10.68 1.41 16.85
CA ASP A 51 -11.16 1.39 15.49
C ASP A 51 -11.47 -0.03 15.00
N THR A 52 -12.04 -0.11 13.80
CA THR A 52 -12.30 -1.36 13.10
C THR A 52 -11.74 -1.27 11.68
N ILE A 53 -10.92 -2.23 11.30
CA ILE A 53 -10.42 -2.38 9.94
C ILE A 53 -11.24 -3.45 9.23
N THR A 54 -11.76 -3.12 8.07
CA THR A 54 -12.58 -4.03 7.27
C THR A 54 -11.82 -4.52 6.05
N ALA A 55 -12.11 -5.75 5.66
CA ALA A 55 -11.63 -6.35 4.42
C ALA A 55 -12.71 -7.22 3.81
N VAL A 56 -12.53 -7.59 2.55
CA VAL A 56 -13.35 -8.60 1.88
C VAL A 56 -12.45 -9.69 1.34
N VAL A 57 -12.88 -10.93 1.49
CA VAL A 57 -12.30 -12.09 0.82
C VAL A 57 -13.14 -12.41 -0.38
N LEU A 58 -12.56 -12.28 -1.56
CA LEU A 58 -13.16 -12.58 -2.85
C LEU A 58 -12.68 -13.94 -3.30
N LYS A 59 -13.59 -14.92 -3.35
CA LYS A 59 -13.25 -16.31 -3.68
C LYS A 59 -13.60 -16.60 -5.14
N PRO A 60 -12.68 -17.23 -5.91
CA PRO A 60 -12.97 -17.70 -7.26
C PRO A 60 -14.00 -18.84 -7.23
N GLU A 61 -14.59 -19.13 -8.38
CA GLU A 61 -15.52 -20.25 -8.50
C GLU A 61 -14.80 -21.61 -8.44
N SER A 62 -13.48 -21.62 -8.62
CA SER A 62 -12.66 -22.83 -8.50
C SER A 62 -12.69 -23.39 -7.07
N ARG A 63 -12.82 -24.72 -6.97
CA ARG A 63 -12.79 -25.40 -5.66
C ARG A 63 -11.40 -25.51 -5.06
N GLN A 64 -10.33 -25.36 -5.85
CA GLN A 64 -8.95 -25.50 -5.39
C GLN A 64 -8.21 -24.16 -5.54
N ILE A 65 -8.16 -23.41 -4.46
CA ILE A 65 -7.43 -22.15 -4.38
C ILE A 65 -5.97 -22.44 -4.00
N LYS A 66 -5.04 -22.07 -4.86
CA LYS A 66 -3.59 -22.29 -4.64
C LYS A 66 -2.85 -21.02 -4.27
N LYS A 67 -3.38 -19.85 -4.67
CA LYS A 67 -2.76 -18.54 -4.50
C LYS A 67 -3.75 -17.54 -3.92
N THR A 68 -3.34 -16.79 -2.90
CA THR A 68 -4.08 -15.68 -2.32
C THR A 68 -3.31 -14.40 -2.54
N ILE A 69 -3.99 -13.35 -3.01
CA ILE A 69 -3.45 -12.01 -3.19
C ILE A 69 -4.01 -11.10 -2.09
N LEU A 70 -3.14 -10.55 -1.25
CA LEU A 70 -3.48 -9.50 -0.30
C LEU A 70 -3.29 -8.15 -1.00
N PHE A 71 -4.38 -7.43 -1.23
CA PHE A 71 -4.42 -6.23 -2.04
C PHE A 71 -4.57 -4.96 -1.19
N PHE A 72 -3.60 -4.06 -1.33
CA PHE A 72 -3.60 -2.71 -0.76
C PHE A 72 -3.91 -1.68 -1.84
N HIS A 73 -5.01 -0.95 -1.69
CA HIS A 73 -5.48 0.04 -2.66
C HIS A 73 -4.68 1.35 -2.62
N GLY A 74 -4.90 2.23 -3.59
CA GLY A 74 -4.26 3.55 -3.69
C GLY A 74 -4.87 4.62 -2.77
N ALA A 75 -4.46 5.87 -2.96
CA ALA A 75 -4.78 6.99 -2.10
C ALA A 75 -6.26 7.38 -2.08
N GLY A 76 -6.97 7.26 -3.20
CA GLY A 76 -8.35 7.71 -3.34
C GLY A 76 -9.37 6.58 -3.31
N GLY A 77 -10.59 6.86 -2.88
CA GLY A 77 -11.70 5.89 -2.96
C GLY A 77 -11.77 4.91 -1.80
N ASN A 78 -11.95 3.63 -2.08
CA ASN A 78 -12.01 2.49 -1.17
C ASN A 78 -11.96 1.19 -1.99
N ILE A 79 -12.05 0.01 -1.38
CA ILE A 79 -11.98 -1.28 -2.10
C ILE A 79 -12.93 -1.37 -3.28
N SER A 80 -14.14 -0.80 -3.19
CA SER A 80 -15.10 -0.85 -4.30
C SER A 80 -14.66 -0.06 -5.53
N THR A 81 -13.78 0.93 -5.36
CA THR A 81 -13.18 1.69 -6.45
C THR A 81 -12.18 0.82 -7.24
N TYR A 82 -11.48 -0.09 -6.54
CA TYR A 82 -10.40 -0.90 -7.12
C TYR A 82 -10.85 -2.30 -7.58
N GLN A 83 -12.16 -2.57 -7.60
CA GLN A 83 -12.64 -3.88 -8.06
C GLN A 83 -12.30 -4.16 -9.52
N PHE A 84 -12.09 -3.16 -10.36
CA PHE A 84 -11.68 -3.33 -11.76
C PHE A 84 -10.29 -4.00 -11.86
N MET A 85 -9.39 -3.77 -10.89
CA MET A 85 -8.09 -4.43 -10.84
C MET A 85 -8.19 -5.87 -10.32
N THR A 86 -9.09 -6.12 -9.36
CA THR A 86 -9.15 -7.40 -8.64
C THR A 86 -10.13 -8.40 -9.24
N LYS A 87 -11.17 -7.95 -9.95
CA LYS A 87 -12.13 -8.83 -10.62
C LYS A 87 -11.46 -9.78 -11.63
N PRO A 88 -10.58 -9.31 -12.53
CA PRO A 88 -9.85 -10.21 -13.43
C PRO A 88 -8.95 -11.22 -12.71
N LEU A 89 -8.39 -10.86 -11.55
CA LEU A 89 -7.60 -11.79 -10.73
C LEU A 89 -8.46 -12.91 -10.15
N VAL A 90 -9.64 -12.57 -9.62
CA VAL A 90 -10.60 -13.57 -9.10
C VAL A 90 -11.11 -14.47 -10.22
N GLU A 91 -11.44 -13.92 -11.39
CA GLU A 91 -11.83 -14.68 -12.58
C GLU A 91 -10.72 -15.64 -13.06
N ALA A 92 -9.45 -15.25 -12.91
CA ALA A 92 -8.28 -16.10 -13.20
C ALA A 92 -7.99 -17.16 -12.12
N GLY A 93 -8.81 -17.25 -11.06
CA GLY A 93 -8.69 -18.30 -10.04
C GLY A 93 -7.90 -17.91 -8.79
N PHE A 94 -7.50 -16.67 -8.63
CA PHE A 94 -6.88 -16.19 -7.40
C PHE A 94 -7.95 -15.88 -6.34
N GLN A 95 -7.69 -16.27 -5.08
CA GLN A 95 -8.39 -15.66 -3.95
C GLN A 95 -7.79 -14.27 -3.71
N VAL A 96 -8.64 -13.25 -3.55
CA VAL A 96 -8.16 -11.88 -3.32
C VAL A 96 -8.75 -11.35 -2.02
N VAL A 97 -7.87 -10.88 -1.14
CA VAL A 97 -8.27 -10.16 0.09
C VAL A 97 -8.01 -8.69 -0.13
N MET A 98 -9.06 -7.88 -0.18
CA MET A 98 -8.96 -6.42 -0.31
C MET A 98 -9.20 -5.78 1.04
N ILE A 99 -8.27 -4.94 1.49
CA ILE A 99 -8.35 -4.24 2.77
C ILE A 99 -8.76 -2.79 2.53
N ASP A 100 -9.83 -2.32 3.19
CA ASP A 100 -10.07 -0.89 3.35
C ASP A 100 -9.13 -0.35 4.42
N MET A 101 -8.18 0.51 4.02
CA MET A 101 -7.31 1.17 4.99
C MET A 101 -8.12 1.96 6.03
N ARG A 102 -7.53 2.23 7.19
CA ARG A 102 -8.15 3.05 8.25
C ARG A 102 -8.77 4.32 7.65
N GLY A 103 -10.04 4.59 7.99
CA GLY A 103 -10.79 5.73 7.46
C GLY A 103 -11.46 5.53 6.10
N TYR A 104 -11.11 4.49 5.33
CA TYR A 104 -11.70 4.19 4.02
C TYR A 104 -12.90 3.24 4.14
N GLY A 105 -13.82 3.33 3.19
CA GLY A 105 -14.98 2.44 3.09
C GLY A 105 -15.69 2.22 4.42
N LYS A 106 -15.73 0.97 4.87
CA LYS A 106 -16.32 0.59 6.16
C LYS A 106 -15.33 0.63 7.34
N SER A 107 -14.02 0.80 7.10
CA SER A 107 -13.03 0.95 8.17
C SER A 107 -13.20 2.28 8.89
N THR A 108 -13.07 2.30 10.23
CA THR A 108 -13.21 3.52 11.03
C THR A 108 -11.89 4.26 11.22
N GLY A 109 -11.89 5.36 11.97
CA GLY A 109 -10.71 6.14 12.31
C GLY A 109 -10.20 7.08 11.21
N LYS A 110 -8.97 7.55 11.39
CA LYS A 110 -8.28 8.45 10.46
C LYS A 110 -6.94 7.82 10.03
N PRO A 111 -6.62 7.78 8.72
CA PRO A 111 -5.37 7.17 8.26
C PRO A 111 -4.16 8.06 8.58
N THR A 112 -3.07 7.40 8.96
CA THR A 112 -1.72 7.96 9.03
C THR A 112 -0.74 6.96 8.41
N HIS A 113 0.45 7.39 8.03
CA HIS A 113 1.44 6.46 7.46
C HIS A 113 1.71 5.29 8.40
N LEU A 114 1.87 5.55 9.69
CA LEU A 114 2.19 4.51 10.68
C LEU A 114 1.02 3.57 10.95
N ASN A 115 -0.20 4.10 11.12
CA ASN A 115 -1.31 3.23 11.47
C ASN A 115 -1.79 2.35 10.32
N VAL A 116 -1.76 2.82 9.06
CA VAL A 116 -2.13 1.97 7.91
C VAL A 116 -1.13 0.82 7.69
N ALA A 117 0.16 1.04 7.98
CA ALA A 117 1.15 -0.04 7.96
C ALA A 117 0.91 -1.05 9.10
N ALA A 118 0.68 -0.56 10.32
CA ALA A 118 0.37 -1.41 11.48
C ALA A 118 -0.94 -2.20 11.29
N ASP A 119 -1.97 -1.58 10.71
CA ASP A 119 -3.24 -2.24 10.40
C ASP A 119 -3.07 -3.32 9.33
N GLY A 120 -2.25 -3.05 8.31
CA GLY A 120 -1.87 -4.03 7.30
C GLY A 120 -1.20 -5.26 7.92
N GLN A 121 -0.28 -5.06 8.87
CA GLN A 121 0.37 -6.15 9.62
C GLN A 121 -0.65 -6.93 10.46
N LYS A 122 -1.50 -6.26 11.23
CA LYS A 122 -2.53 -6.92 12.06
C LYS A 122 -3.51 -7.73 11.21
N MET A 123 -3.93 -7.20 10.06
CA MET A 123 -4.78 -7.95 9.13
C MET A 123 -4.03 -9.17 8.57
N PHE A 124 -2.79 -9.03 8.17
CA PHE A 124 -1.97 -10.15 7.69
C PHE A 124 -1.81 -11.24 8.76
N ASP A 125 -1.52 -10.88 10.02
CA ASP A 125 -1.42 -11.83 11.12
C ASP A 125 -2.75 -12.56 11.36
N TYR A 126 -3.88 -11.86 11.29
CA TYR A 126 -5.21 -12.47 11.37
C TYR A 126 -5.45 -13.45 10.21
N LEU A 127 -5.09 -13.10 8.99
CA LEU A 127 -5.26 -13.93 7.80
C LEU A 127 -4.42 -15.22 7.88
N LEU A 128 -3.23 -15.17 8.49
CA LEU A 128 -2.39 -16.36 8.70
C LEU A 128 -3.01 -17.39 9.65
N LEU A 129 -3.94 -16.99 10.51
CA LEU A 129 -4.69 -17.92 11.37
C LEU A 129 -5.78 -18.70 10.59
N ARG A 130 -6.13 -18.25 9.40
CA ARG A 130 -7.16 -18.84 8.55
C ARG A 130 -6.56 -19.90 7.65
N LYS A 131 -7.00 -21.15 7.79
CA LYS A 131 -6.49 -22.29 6.99
C LYS A 131 -6.78 -22.17 5.49
N ASP A 132 -7.89 -21.49 5.12
CA ASP A 132 -8.24 -21.23 3.72
C ASP A 132 -7.34 -20.19 3.05
N ILE A 133 -6.49 -19.53 3.81
CA ILE A 133 -5.48 -18.54 3.35
C ILE A 133 -4.07 -19.07 3.61
N SER A 134 -3.75 -19.47 4.85
CA SER A 134 -2.40 -19.92 5.22
C SER A 134 -1.93 -21.19 4.49
N ASN A 135 -2.85 -21.99 3.97
CA ASN A 135 -2.54 -23.15 3.13
C ASN A 135 -2.32 -22.80 1.65
N THR A 136 -2.36 -21.52 1.29
CA THR A 136 -2.09 -21.03 -0.08
C THR A 136 -0.75 -20.32 -0.14
N LYS A 137 -0.23 -20.11 -1.35
CA LYS A 137 0.87 -19.15 -1.56
C LYS A 137 0.32 -17.72 -1.44
N ILE A 138 0.86 -16.92 -0.54
CA ILE A 138 0.39 -15.56 -0.30
C ILE A 138 1.26 -14.56 -1.07
N TYR A 139 0.63 -13.78 -1.93
CA TYR A 139 1.24 -12.67 -2.65
C TYR A 139 0.69 -11.35 -2.11
N VAL A 140 1.55 -10.34 -2.01
CA VAL A 140 1.13 -9.00 -1.59
C VAL A 140 1.13 -8.09 -2.81
N TYR A 141 0.01 -7.40 -3.03
CA TYR A 141 -0.17 -6.49 -4.15
C TYR A 141 -0.43 -5.08 -3.64
N GLY A 142 0.43 -4.14 -4.00
CA GLY A 142 0.27 -2.72 -3.70
C GLY A 142 0.00 -1.90 -4.95
N ALA A 143 -1.14 -1.20 -4.99
CA ALA A 143 -1.51 -0.27 -6.03
C ALA A 143 -1.24 1.17 -5.60
N SER A 144 -0.47 1.94 -6.37
CA SER A 144 -0.17 3.36 -6.09
C SER A 144 0.37 3.55 -4.66
N LEU A 145 -0.30 4.33 -3.80
CA LEU A 145 0.04 4.48 -2.37
C LEU A 145 0.14 3.14 -1.64
N GLY A 146 -0.72 2.16 -1.98
CA GLY A 146 -0.68 0.82 -1.39
C GLY A 146 0.65 0.10 -1.57
N SER A 147 1.48 0.51 -2.54
CA SER A 147 2.83 -0.04 -2.74
C SER A 147 3.75 0.19 -1.55
N GLN A 148 3.58 1.30 -0.82
CA GLN A 148 4.34 1.60 0.39
C GLN A 148 4.06 0.57 1.47
N ILE A 149 2.77 0.31 1.72
CA ILE A 149 2.32 -0.65 2.73
C ILE A 149 2.70 -2.08 2.34
N ALA A 150 2.47 -2.44 1.07
CA ALA A 150 2.77 -3.77 0.54
C ALA A 150 4.26 -4.12 0.65
N THR A 151 5.15 -3.17 0.32
CA THR A 151 6.60 -3.40 0.38
C THR A 151 7.08 -3.49 1.83
N HIS A 152 6.55 -2.63 2.72
CA HIS A 152 6.87 -2.64 4.14
C HIS A 152 6.43 -3.95 4.80
N LEU A 153 5.20 -4.39 4.54
CA LEU A 153 4.68 -5.67 5.00
C LEU A 153 5.53 -6.85 4.51
N ALA A 154 5.93 -6.84 3.22
CA ALA A 154 6.74 -7.89 2.64
C ALA A 154 8.11 -8.00 3.32
N LYS A 155 8.74 -6.87 3.63
CA LYS A 155 10.01 -6.81 4.35
C LYS A 155 9.89 -7.46 5.74
N ASP A 156 8.85 -7.13 6.49
CA ASP A 156 8.67 -7.63 7.85
C ASP A 156 8.21 -9.10 7.90
N ASN A 157 7.76 -9.64 6.76
CA ASN A 157 7.19 -11.00 6.66
C ASN A 157 7.80 -11.84 5.53
N LEU A 158 9.06 -11.63 5.18
CA LEU A 158 9.72 -12.22 4.02
C LEU A 158 9.54 -13.75 3.92
N SER A 159 9.59 -14.47 5.04
CA SER A 159 9.46 -15.93 5.06
C SER A 159 8.02 -16.46 4.90
N LYS A 160 7.01 -15.57 4.99
CA LYS A 160 5.58 -15.93 4.94
C LYS A 160 4.91 -15.50 3.64
N ILE A 161 5.61 -14.72 2.81
CA ILE A 161 5.11 -14.14 1.56
C ILE A 161 5.80 -14.83 0.38
N SER A 162 5.04 -15.17 -0.65
CA SER A 162 5.54 -15.89 -1.83
C SER A 162 5.90 -14.97 -3.00
N GLY A 163 5.49 -13.70 -2.96
CA GLY A 163 5.83 -12.71 -3.98
C GLY A 163 5.21 -11.34 -3.70
N LEU A 164 5.80 -10.31 -4.30
CA LEU A 164 5.37 -8.91 -4.21
C LEU A 164 5.04 -8.38 -5.61
N ILE A 165 3.89 -7.71 -5.72
CA ILE A 165 3.41 -7.06 -6.94
C ILE A 165 3.20 -5.58 -6.63
N LEU A 166 3.83 -4.69 -7.40
CA LEU A 166 3.67 -3.26 -7.27
C LEU A 166 3.21 -2.67 -8.60
N GLU A 167 2.04 -2.04 -8.63
CA GLU A 167 1.53 -1.35 -9.81
C GLU A 167 1.40 0.15 -9.55
N GLY A 168 2.04 0.96 -10.40
CA GLY A 168 1.99 2.42 -10.33
C GLY A 168 2.45 2.98 -8.98
N GLY A 169 3.34 2.27 -8.29
CA GLY A 169 3.75 2.61 -6.92
C GLY A 169 4.72 3.78 -6.85
N MET A 170 4.56 4.65 -5.88
CA MET A 170 5.51 5.72 -5.59
C MET A 170 6.74 5.18 -4.84
N SER A 171 7.91 5.79 -5.06
CA SER A 171 9.16 5.37 -4.42
C SER A 171 9.22 5.69 -2.92
N SER A 172 8.68 6.85 -2.53
CA SER A 172 8.47 7.27 -1.14
C SER A 172 7.43 8.39 -1.07
N PHE A 173 6.92 8.69 0.14
CA PHE A 173 6.05 9.85 0.37
C PHE A 173 6.78 11.16 0.09
N THR A 174 8.06 11.25 0.43
CA THR A 174 8.89 12.43 0.17
C THR A 174 9.09 12.64 -1.33
N ASP A 175 9.45 11.59 -2.08
CA ASP A 175 9.75 11.72 -3.52
C ASP A 175 8.50 12.13 -4.33
N ILE A 176 7.34 11.57 -4.03
CA ILE A 176 6.11 11.96 -4.73
C ILE A 176 5.67 13.40 -4.39
N ALA A 177 5.90 13.85 -3.14
CA ALA A 177 5.64 15.23 -2.77
C ALA A 177 6.56 16.21 -3.52
N ILE A 178 7.83 15.87 -3.71
CA ILE A 178 8.79 16.64 -4.51
C ILE A 178 8.34 16.70 -5.97
N PHE A 179 7.88 15.57 -6.51
CA PHE A 179 7.39 15.55 -7.88
C PHE A 179 6.25 16.55 -8.12
N PHE A 180 5.27 16.59 -7.22
CA PHE A 180 4.15 17.52 -7.33
C PHE A 180 4.48 18.97 -7.00
N LYS A 181 5.55 19.21 -6.25
CA LYS A 181 5.96 20.53 -5.75
C LYS A 181 7.49 20.69 -5.78
N PRO A 182 8.11 20.63 -6.99
CA PRO A 182 9.57 20.66 -7.11
C PRO A 182 10.17 21.97 -6.62
N GLU A 183 9.43 23.08 -6.68
CA GLU A 183 9.83 24.39 -6.17
C GLU A 183 10.03 24.42 -4.65
N TYR A 184 9.48 23.45 -3.91
CA TYR A 184 9.63 23.31 -2.45
C TYR A 184 10.52 22.13 -2.04
N LYS A 185 11.35 21.62 -2.94
CA LYS A 185 12.16 20.40 -2.71
C LYS A 185 12.91 20.43 -1.37
N GLU A 186 13.67 21.49 -1.08
CA GLU A 186 14.47 21.60 0.15
C GLU A 186 13.59 21.58 1.42
N VAL A 187 12.41 22.22 1.34
CA VAL A 187 11.45 22.24 2.45
C VAL A 187 10.83 20.85 2.63
N ILE A 188 10.45 20.20 1.52
CA ILE A 188 9.86 18.86 1.54
C ILE A 188 10.85 17.85 2.12
N GLU A 189 12.09 17.82 1.66
CA GLU A 189 13.14 16.92 2.18
C GLU A 189 13.38 17.11 3.68
N LYS A 190 13.20 18.31 4.18
CA LYS A 190 13.38 18.63 5.60
C LYS A 190 12.19 18.25 6.48
N PHE A 191 10.96 18.40 5.97
CA PHE A 191 9.75 18.33 6.80
C PHE A 191 8.80 17.18 6.44
N VAL A 192 8.80 16.66 5.19
CA VAL A 192 7.99 15.50 4.81
C VAL A 192 8.77 14.23 5.10
N VAL A 193 8.31 13.48 6.10
CA VAL A 193 8.96 12.25 6.53
C VAL A 193 8.27 11.06 5.91
N SER A 194 9.06 10.19 5.28
CA SER A 194 8.64 8.84 4.90
C SER A 194 9.08 7.88 6.01
N PRO A 195 8.18 7.47 6.94
CA PRO A 195 8.57 6.60 8.05
C PRO A 195 9.01 5.22 7.58
N TYR A 196 8.59 4.84 6.39
CA TYR A 196 9.03 3.70 5.58
C TYR A 196 8.91 4.09 4.11
N SER A 197 9.58 3.37 3.22
CA SER A 197 9.47 3.66 1.79
C SER A 197 9.75 2.44 0.91
N ALA A 198 9.00 2.31 -0.17
CA ALA A 198 9.16 1.19 -1.10
C ALA A 198 10.59 1.12 -1.67
N LYS A 199 11.21 2.26 -1.97
CA LYS A 199 12.60 2.30 -2.49
C LYS A 199 13.66 1.80 -1.51
N GLU A 200 13.41 1.92 -0.19
CA GLU A 200 14.34 1.45 0.83
C GLU A 200 14.01 0.01 1.28
N ASP A 201 12.74 -0.25 1.58
CA ASP A 201 12.30 -1.55 2.08
C ASP A 201 12.52 -2.68 1.07
N VAL A 202 12.41 -2.38 -0.24
CA VAL A 202 12.63 -3.36 -1.31
C VAL A 202 14.05 -3.94 -1.32
N LYS A 203 15.04 -3.20 -0.82
CA LYS A 203 16.46 -3.63 -0.77
C LYS A 203 16.66 -4.89 0.07
N SER A 204 15.79 -5.13 1.06
CA SER A 204 15.87 -6.30 1.94
C SER A 204 15.11 -7.53 1.44
N LEU A 205 14.47 -7.47 0.25
CA LEU A 205 13.64 -8.54 -0.29
C LEU A 205 14.41 -9.52 -1.18
N ALA A 206 15.64 -9.89 -0.79
CA ALA A 206 16.43 -10.88 -1.53
C ALA A 206 15.72 -12.24 -1.56
N GLY A 207 15.68 -12.88 -2.72
CA GLY A 207 15.05 -14.19 -2.91
C GLY A 207 13.52 -14.17 -3.04
N LEU A 208 12.83 -13.09 -2.66
CA LEU A 208 11.40 -12.94 -2.88
C LEU A 208 11.12 -12.56 -4.35
N PRO A 209 10.30 -13.30 -5.12
CA PRO A 209 9.89 -12.89 -6.45
C PRO A 209 9.12 -11.56 -6.43
N LYS A 210 9.48 -10.65 -7.33
CA LYS A 210 8.87 -9.31 -7.41
C LYS A 210 8.47 -8.97 -8.83
N LEU A 211 7.25 -8.43 -9.01
CA LEU A 211 6.73 -7.92 -10.26
C LEU A 211 6.42 -6.42 -10.11
N PHE A 212 7.03 -5.63 -10.97
CA PHE A 212 6.83 -4.18 -11.06
C PHE A 212 6.06 -3.88 -12.33
N ILE A 213 4.90 -3.21 -12.22
CA ILE A 213 3.98 -2.92 -13.33
C ILE A 213 3.82 -1.41 -13.43
N TYR A 214 4.35 -0.78 -14.48
CA TYR A 214 4.38 0.68 -14.57
C TYR A 214 4.09 1.17 -15.98
N SER A 215 3.33 2.27 -16.07
CA SER A 215 3.03 2.94 -17.33
C SER A 215 4.05 4.03 -17.62
N LYS A 216 4.49 4.08 -18.90
CA LYS A 216 5.28 5.23 -19.40
C LYS A 216 4.46 6.51 -19.55
N ASN A 217 3.14 6.41 -19.56
CA ASN A 217 2.23 7.54 -19.72
C ASN A 217 1.60 7.97 -18.39
N ASP A 218 1.99 7.36 -17.26
CA ASP A 218 1.46 7.68 -15.94
C ASP A 218 1.81 9.12 -15.54
N LYS A 219 0.76 9.96 -15.39
CA LYS A 219 0.88 11.36 -14.96
C LYS A 219 0.64 11.54 -13.47
N THR A 220 0.20 10.48 -12.78
CA THR A 220 -0.08 10.47 -11.34
C THR A 220 1.15 10.05 -10.54
N VAL A 221 1.78 8.95 -10.95
CA VAL A 221 3.05 8.49 -10.39
C VAL A 221 4.02 8.25 -11.55
N PRO A 222 4.99 9.11 -11.75
CA PRO A 222 5.93 9.01 -12.86
C PRO A 222 6.64 7.67 -12.92
N PHE A 223 6.90 7.23 -14.15
CA PHE A 223 7.59 5.97 -14.45
C PHE A 223 8.92 5.81 -13.71
N GLU A 224 9.62 6.91 -13.47
CA GLU A 224 10.91 6.98 -12.76
C GLU A 224 10.81 6.46 -11.32
N HIS A 225 9.66 6.61 -10.65
CA HIS A 225 9.43 6.02 -9.35
C HIS A 225 9.53 4.50 -9.39
N GLY A 226 8.91 3.89 -10.40
CA GLY A 226 8.98 2.45 -10.64
C GLY A 226 10.37 1.97 -10.94
N GLN A 227 11.08 2.70 -11.82
CA GLN A 227 12.48 2.39 -12.15
C GLN A 227 13.37 2.46 -10.93
N LEU A 228 13.20 3.47 -10.05
CA LEU A 228 13.98 3.61 -8.83
C LEU A 228 13.76 2.43 -7.88
N ILE A 229 12.51 2.02 -7.66
CA ILE A 229 12.21 0.86 -6.80
C ILE A 229 12.79 -0.41 -7.41
N TYR A 230 12.60 -0.62 -8.72
CA TYR A 230 13.12 -1.78 -9.44
C TYR A 230 14.65 -1.87 -9.37
N ASN A 231 15.34 -0.75 -9.58
CA ASN A 231 16.81 -0.73 -9.54
C ASN A 231 17.37 -1.07 -8.15
N ASN A 232 16.66 -0.67 -7.09
CA ASN A 232 17.00 -0.99 -5.70
C ASN A 232 16.65 -2.43 -5.30
N ALA A 233 15.74 -3.08 -6.03
CA ALA A 233 15.28 -4.43 -5.69
C ALA A 233 16.34 -5.48 -6.04
N PRO A 234 16.68 -6.42 -5.12
CA PRO A 234 17.48 -7.59 -5.45
C PRO A 234 16.68 -8.61 -6.29
N GLU A 235 17.38 -9.55 -6.91
CA GLU A 235 16.75 -10.67 -7.65
C GLU A 235 16.00 -11.64 -6.71
N PRO A 236 14.99 -12.39 -7.22
CA PRO A 236 14.41 -12.32 -8.56
C PRO A 236 13.41 -11.17 -8.71
N LYS A 237 13.45 -10.50 -9.86
CA LYS A 237 12.55 -9.38 -10.17
C LYS A 237 12.20 -9.31 -11.65
N GLN A 238 10.99 -8.84 -11.95
CA GLN A 238 10.51 -8.62 -13.32
C GLN A 238 9.90 -7.24 -13.43
N PHE A 239 10.13 -6.55 -14.56
CA PHE A 239 9.49 -5.28 -14.88
C PHE A 239 8.56 -5.46 -16.08
N LEU A 240 7.31 -5.02 -15.94
CA LEU A 240 6.29 -5.01 -16.97
C LEU A 240 5.91 -3.56 -17.26
N GLU A 241 6.18 -3.12 -18.48
CA GLU A 241 5.81 -1.79 -18.96
C GLU A 241 4.49 -1.83 -19.73
N TYR A 242 3.67 -0.79 -19.56
CA TYR A 242 2.49 -0.57 -20.40
C TYR A 242 2.35 0.92 -20.75
N LYS A 243 1.32 1.29 -21.56
CA LYS A 243 1.20 2.66 -22.08
C LYS A 243 -0.14 3.34 -21.79
N ALA A 244 -1.04 2.69 -21.06
CA ALA A 244 -2.30 3.29 -20.61
C ALA A 244 -2.09 4.24 -19.42
N ASP A 245 -3.14 4.82 -18.86
CA ASP A 245 -3.08 5.71 -17.71
C ASP A 245 -2.76 4.97 -16.41
N HIS A 246 -2.71 5.70 -15.30
CA HIS A 246 -2.38 5.20 -13.96
C HIS A 246 -3.26 4.02 -13.54
N LEU A 247 -2.66 2.87 -13.15
CA LEU A 247 -3.33 1.64 -12.70
C LEU A 247 -4.21 0.94 -13.75
N GLU A 248 -4.00 1.19 -15.03
CA GLU A 248 -4.79 0.59 -16.09
C GLU A 248 -4.11 -0.62 -16.76
N ALA A 249 -3.08 -1.19 -16.15
CA ALA A 249 -2.38 -2.32 -16.74
C ALA A 249 -3.32 -3.50 -17.03
N ILE A 250 -4.13 -3.89 -16.05
CA ILE A 250 -5.04 -5.04 -16.21
C ILE A 250 -6.21 -4.74 -17.16
N SER A 251 -6.56 -3.47 -17.37
CA SER A 251 -7.59 -3.05 -18.31
C SER A 251 -7.09 -3.02 -19.74
N SER A 252 -5.82 -2.68 -19.94
CA SER A 252 -5.19 -2.52 -21.27
C SER A 252 -4.41 -3.76 -21.73
N GLU A 253 -3.78 -4.49 -20.79
CA GLU A 253 -2.85 -5.60 -21.05
C GLU A 253 -3.19 -6.85 -20.20
N LYS A 254 -4.49 -7.17 -20.08
CA LYS A 254 -5.03 -8.20 -19.16
C LYS A 254 -4.22 -9.50 -19.19
N ASP A 255 -4.07 -10.08 -20.37
CA ASP A 255 -3.44 -11.41 -20.52
C ASP A 255 -1.95 -11.39 -20.12
N GLN A 256 -1.26 -10.30 -20.46
CA GLN A 256 0.15 -10.14 -20.13
C GLN A 256 0.34 -9.97 -18.62
N VAL A 257 -0.51 -9.17 -17.96
CA VAL A 257 -0.48 -8.97 -16.51
C VAL A 257 -0.79 -10.27 -15.77
N LEU A 258 -1.87 -10.95 -16.14
CA LEU A 258 -2.26 -12.22 -15.50
C LEU A 258 -1.17 -13.29 -15.67
N LYS A 259 -0.61 -13.43 -16.87
CA LYS A 259 0.49 -14.37 -17.14
C LYS A 259 1.76 -14.05 -16.33
N ALA A 260 2.07 -12.76 -16.13
CA ALA A 260 3.19 -12.35 -15.29
C ALA A 260 2.96 -12.70 -13.80
N ILE A 261 1.75 -12.47 -13.28
CA ILE A 261 1.37 -12.81 -11.91
C ILE A 261 1.32 -14.34 -11.69
N GLU A 262 0.87 -15.10 -12.68
CA GLU A 262 0.85 -16.56 -12.60
C GLU A 262 2.26 -17.18 -12.48
N LYS A 263 3.24 -16.56 -13.13
CA LYS A 263 4.63 -17.04 -13.14
C LYS A 263 5.43 -16.66 -11.88
N LEU A 264 4.90 -15.73 -11.08
CA LEU A 264 5.49 -15.34 -9.82
C LEU A 264 5.36 -16.49 -8.80
#